data_cc77f2218ed37c23fa8b732ac5943c31
#
_entry.id   cc77f2218ed37c23fa8b732ac5943c31
#
_cell.length_a   1.000
_cell.length_b   1.000
_cell.length_c   1.000
_cell.angle_alpha   90.00
_cell.angle_beta   90.00
_cell.angle_gamma   90.00
#
_symmetry.space_group_name_H-M   'P 1'
#
loop_
_entity.id
_entity.type
_entity.pdbx_description
1 polymer ?
#
loop_
_entity_poly.entity_id
_entity_poly.type
_entity_poly.pdbx_seq_one_letter_code
_entity_poly.pdbx_strand_id
1 'polypeptide(L)'
;MSTATPQHTDHTIDGEPIPTLDDIATQHFALTPWVTRTPVFDRLDFSSLQGTVVNFKFELLQAGGSFKARGAFTNLLALDEAQRSAGVTCVSGGNHAVAIAYAAMRLGISAKVVLFRAANPARVALCRQYRAEIVFAEDIAEAFELVRRIEAEEGRYFVHPFNGYRTVLGSATLGYEWATQTPDLEAVVVPIGGGGLAAGVATAMRLANPRVHVYGVEPEGADVMGKSFAANHTVKMGKMHGIADSLMSPHTEEYSYELCRRHIDQLVTVSDDQLRAAMLILFEQLKLAVEPACAAATAALLGPLREQLQGKRVGVLLCGTNTDPVSFAAHIERARQSESQFSQ
;
A
#
# COMPACT_ATOMS: atom_id res chain seq x y z
N MET A 1 44.35 4.19 8.36
CA MET A 1 43.47 4.73 9.40
C MET A 1 42.14 5.02 8.71
N SER A 2 41.20 4.13 8.84
CA SER A 2 39.84 4.26 8.24
C SER A 2 39.01 5.07 9.21
N THR A 3 38.60 6.29 8.80
CA THR A 3 37.67 7.12 9.56
C THR A 3 36.26 6.57 9.31
N ALA A 4 35.78 5.79 10.28
CA ALA A 4 34.37 5.41 10.32
C ALA A 4 33.54 6.70 10.52
N THR A 5 32.68 7.02 9.56
CA THR A 5 31.66 8.06 9.68
C THR A 5 30.73 7.67 10.84
N PRO A 6 30.41 8.56 11.78
CA PRO A 6 29.48 8.24 12.85
C PRO A 6 28.12 7.93 12.23
N GLN A 7 27.58 6.74 12.48
CA GLN A 7 26.18 6.42 12.23
C GLN A 7 25.35 7.30 13.18
N HIS A 8 24.71 8.33 12.65
CA HIS A 8 23.66 9.05 13.34
C HIS A 8 22.51 8.05 13.57
N THR A 9 22.40 7.56 14.78
CA THR A 9 21.20 6.83 15.26
C THR A 9 20.14 7.88 15.58
N ASP A 10 19.61 8.57 14.57
CA ASP A 10 18.40 9.36 14.73
C ASP A 10 17.24 8.39 14.99
N HIS A 11 16.73 8.39 16.22
CA HIS A 11 15.59 7.60 16.65
C HIS A 11 14.24 8.20 16.18
N THR A 12 14.28 9.33 15.49
CA THR A 12 13.10 10.04 15.00
C THR A 12 13.27 10.48 13.55
N ILE A 13 12.16 10.62 12.85
CA ILE A 13 12.04 11.24 11.53
C ILE A 13 10.90 12.25 11.63
N ASP A 14 11.16 13.52 11.28
CA ASP A 14 10.17 14.60 11.36
C ASP A 14 9.49 14.72 12.74
N GLY A 15 10.28 14.47 13.81
CA GLY A 15 9.81 14.49 15.19
C GLY A 15 9.01 13.27 15.66
N GLU A 16 8.70 12.33 14.78
CA GLU A 16 8.01 11.08 15.10
C GLU A 16 9.00 9.92 15.32
N PRO A 17 8.72 8.96 16.24
CA PRO A 17 9.60 7.82 16.48
C PRO A 17 9.67 6.89 15.26
N ILE A 18 10.77 6.14 15.14
CA ILE A 18 10.92 5.06 14.18
C ILE A 18 10.41 3.78 14.83
N PRO A 19 9.51 3.00 14.18
CA PRO A 19 9.00 1.77 14.77
C PRO A 19 10.12 0.75 15.05
N THR A 20 10.18 0.26 16.28
CA THR A 20 11.01 -0.89 16.65
C THR A 20 10.26 -2.21 16.37
N LEU A 21 10.97 -3.33 16.40
CA LEU A 21 10.33 -4.64 16.25
C LEU A 21 9.31 -4.91 17.38
N ASP A 22 9.58 -4.44 18.60
CA ASP A 22 8.68 -4.57 19.75
C ASP A 22 7.42 -3.71 19.59
N ASP A 23 7.55 -2.48 19.08
CA ASP A 23 6.38 -1.64 18.76
C ASP A 23 5.49 -2.32 17.72
N ILE A 24 6.10 -2.88 16.67
CA ILE A 24 5.39 -3.56 15.58
C ILE A 24 4.69 -4.82 16.10
N ALA A 25 5.38 -5.63 16.90
CA ALA A 25 4.81 -6.83 17.51
C ALA A 25 3.65 -6.49 18.44
N THR A 26 3.83 -5.49 19.31
CA THR A 26 2.78 -5.00 20.23
C THR A 26 1.55 -4.53 19.44
N GLN A 27 1.76 -3.74 18.39
CA GLN A 27 0.67 -3.27 17.55
C GLN A 27 0.01 -4.41 16.77
N HIS A 28 0.79 -5.38 16.28
CA HIS A 28 0.24 -6.56 15.61
C HIS A 28 -0.74 -7.31 16.53
N PHE A 29 -0.37 -7.57 17.78
CA PHE A 29 -1.27 -8.23 18.75
C PHE A 29 -2.48 -7.36 19.08
N ALA A 30 -2.34 -6.05 19.24
CA ALA A 30 -3.45 -5.13 19.47
C ALA A 30 -4.46 -5.12 18.32
N LEU A 31 -4.00 -5.36 17.09
CA LEU A 31 -4.86 -5.42 15.91
C LEU A 31 -5.59 -6.76 15.72
N THR A 32 -5.19 -7.84 16.40
CA THR A 32 -5.75 -9.19 16.20
C THR A 32 -7.30 -9.25 16.24
N PRO A 33 -8.03 -8.51 17.11
CA PRO A 33 -9.49 -8.52 17.11
C PRO A 33 -10.14 -7.79 15.93
N TRP A 34 -9.37 -6.98 15.17
CA TRP A 34 -9.87 -6.01 14.22
C TRP A 34 -9.52 -6.32 12.77
N VAL A 35 -8.41 -7.03 12.56
CA VAL A 35 -7.90 -7.39 11.23
C VAL A 35 -7.79 -8.89 11.08
N THR A 36 -7.85 -9.34 9.83
CA THR A 36 -7.66 -10.76 9.50
C THR A 36 -6.17 -11.08 9.43
N ARG A 37 -5.75 -12.19 10.04
CA ARG A 37 -4.45 -12.79 9.73
C ARG A 37 -4.55 -13.38 8.33
N THR A 38 -4.02 -12.67 7.33
CA THR A 38 -4.17 -13.04 5.94
C THR A 38 -3.25 -14.22 5.58
N PRO A 39 -3.69 -15.13 4.68
CA PRO A 39 -2.86 -16.27 4.32
C PRO A 39 -1.63 -15.88 3.50
N VAL A 40 -0.67 -16.78 3.48
CA VAL A 40 0.43 -16.85 2.51
C VAL A 40 0.30 -18.14 1.72
N PHE A 41 0.75 -18.13 0.47
CA PHE A 41 0.69 -19.29 -0.40
C PHE A 41 1.89 -19.35 -1.34
N ASP A 42 2.59 -20.49 -1.35
CA ASP A 42 3.74 -20.73 -2.22
C ASP A 42 3.34 -21.32 -3.57
N ARG A 43 3.95 -20.84 -4.64
CA ARG A 43 3.85 -21.39 -5.98
C ARG A 43 5.26 -21.63 -6.55
N LEU A 44 5.51 -22.87 -6.99
CA LEU A 44 6.78 -23.29 -7.60
C LEU A 44 6.78 -23.15 -9.13
N ASP A 45 5.60 -23.04 -9.71
CA ASP A 45 5.37 -23.08 -11.17
C ASP A 45 4.70 -21.80 -11.69
N PHE A 46 4.74 -20.71 -10.92
CA PHE A 46 4.05 -19.48 -11.29
C PHE A 46 4.69 -18.84 -12.53
N SER A 47 3.86 -18.71 -13.58
CA SER A 47 4.24 -18.06 -14.85
C SER A 47 5.59 -18.51 -15.43
N SER A 48 5.90 -19.80 -15.33
CA SER A 48 7.13 -20.39 -15.88
C SER A 48 8.43 -19.77 -15.30
N LEU A 49 8.39 -19.26 -14.08
CA LEU A 49 9.57 -18.80 -13.35
C LEU A 49 10.35 -19.99 -12.77
N GLN A 50 11.12 -20.68 -13.64
CA GLN A 50 11.84 -21.88 -13.28
C GLN A 50 12.77 -21.67 -12.07
N GLY A 51 12.63 -22.56 -11.07
CA GLY A 51 13.43 -22.54 -9.84
C GLY A 51 13.09 -21.44 -8.85
N THR A 52 12.14 -20.55 -9.17
CA THR A 52 11.68 -19.48 -8.27
C THR A 52 10.48 -19.94 -7.45
N VAL A 53 10.54 -19.78 -6.14
CA VAL A 53 9.39 -19.99 -5.24
C VAL A 53 8.72 -18.64 -5.02
N VAL A 54 7.52 -18.47 -5.55
CA VAL A 54 6.75 -17.23 -5.35
C VAL A 54 5.81 -17.40 -4.16
N ASN A 55 6.08 -16.67 -3.09
CA ASN A 55 5.27 -16.61 -1.89
C ASN A 55 4.31 -15.43 -1.95
N PHE A 56 3.04 -15.65 -2.17
CA PHE A 56 2.02 -14.62 -2.22
C PHE A 56 1.49 -14.30 -0.83
N LYS A 57 1.49 -13.01 -0.45
CA LYS A 57 0.79 -12.51 0.75
C LYS A 57 -0.55 -11.89 0.35
N PHE A 58 -1.65 -12.46 0.83
CA PHE A 58 -3.02 -12.16 0.36
C PHE A 58 -3.69 -11.03 1.17
N GLU A 59 -3.10 -9.84 1.25
CA GLU A 59 -3.73 -8.68 1.93
C GLU A 59 -4.98 -8.15 1.22
N LEU A 60 -5.23 -8.54 0.01
CA LEU A 60 -6.50 -8.32 -0.69
C LEU A 60 -7.71 -8.97 0.02
N LEU A 61 -7.47 -9.98 0.87
CA LEU A 61 -8.48 -10.64 1.70
C LEU A 61 -8.67 -9.97 3.07
N GLN A 62 -8.00 -8.88 3.34
CA GLN A 62 -8.14 -8.11 4.57
C GLN A 62 -9.51 -7.45 4.65
N ALA A 63 -9.96 -7.12 5.86
CA ALA A 63 -11.15 -6.33 6.11
C ALA A 63 -11.16 -5.05 5.25
N GLY A 64 -12.27 -4.78 4.57
CA GLY A 64 -12.37 -3.67 3.62
C GLY A 64 -11.62 -3.89 2.29
N GLY A 65 -11.17 -5.12 2.01
CA GLY A 65 -10.59 -5.52 0.71
C GLY A 65 -9.19 -5.00 0.43
N SER A 66 -8.45 -4.52 1.43
CA SER A 66 -7.06 -4.07 1.27
C SER A 66 -6.31 -3.93 2.58
N PHE A 67 -4.98 -3.88 2.53
CA PHE A 67 -4.08 -3.67 3.66
C PHE A 67 -4.39 -2.42 4.50
N LYS A 68 -5.09 -1.44 3.94
CA LYS A 68 -5.36 -0.14 4.58
C LYS A 68 -6.10 -0.25 5.92
N ALA A 69 -6.82 -1.34 6.16
CA ALA A 69 -7.48 -1.58 7.45
C ALA A 69 -6.49 -1.56 8.63
N ARG A 70 -5.26 -2.05 8.44
CA ARG A 70 -4.24 -2.10 9.50
C ARG A 70 -3.88 -0.69 9.99
N GLY A 71 -3.56 0.22 9.05
CA GLY A 71 -3.29 1.62 9.38
C GLY A 71 -4.52 2.35 9.92
N ALA A 72 -5.70 2.08 9.37
CA ALA A 72 -6.95 2.67 9.85
C ALA A 72 -7.22 2.32 11.33
N PHE A 73 -7.20 1.04 11.68
CA PHE A 73 -7.40 0.63 13.07
C PHE A 73 -6.30 1.12 14.00
N THR A 74 -5.02 1.13 13.56
CA THR A 74 -3.92 1.68 14.37
C THR A 74 -4.17 3.15 14.74
N ASN A 75 -4.62 3.95 13.80
CA ASN A 75 -4.96 5.36 14.06
C ASN A 75 -6.18 5.50 14.98
N LEU A 76 -7.29 4.81 14.66
CA LEU A 76 -8.56 5.01 15.37
C LEU A 76 -8.57 4.41 16.78
N LEU A 77 -7.83 3.34 17.05
CA LEU A 77 -7.69 2.77 18.39
C LEU A 77 -6.89 3.67 19.33
N ALA A 78 -6.00 4.50 18.77
CA ALA A 78 -5.16 5.42 19.53
C ALA A 78 -5.81 6.80 19.80
N LEU A 79 -7.06 7.01 19.37
CA LEU A 79 -7.80 8.26 19.61
C LEU A 79 -8.22 8.35 21.08
N ASP A 80 -8.09 9.53 21.66
CA ASP A 80 -8.68 9.85 22.96
C ASP A 80 -10.21 10.04 22.87
N GLU A 81 -10.87 10.25 24.01
CA GLU A 81 -12.32 10.35 24.07
C GLU A 81 -12.87 11.57 23.31
N ALA A 82 -12.17 12.71 23.36
CA ALA A 82 -12.57 13.92 22.65
C ALA A 82 -12.48 13.74 21.13
N GLN A 83 -11.40 13.14 20.65
CA GLN A 83 -11.20 12.80 19.24
C GLN A 83 -12.23 11.77 18.75
N ARG A 84 -12.52 10.75 19.56
CA ARG A 84 -13.56 9.75 19.24
C ARG A 84 -14.95 10.40 19.11
N SER A 85 -15.26 11.33 20.03
CA SER A 85 -16.53 12.05 20.03
C SER A 85 -16.68 12.97 18.82
N ALA A 86 -15.62 13.69 18.45
CA ALA A 86 -15.59 14.54 17.26
C ALA A 86 -15.66 13.74 15.96
N GLY A 87 -15.13 12.51 15.96
CA GLY A 87 -15.07 11.64 14.80
C GLY A 87 -13.81 11.84 13.96
N VAL A 88 -13.78 11.15 12.82
CA VAL A 88 -12.60 11.14 11.93
C VAL A 88 -12.94 11.66 10.55
N THR A 89 -11.91 12.16 9.85
CA THR A 89 -11.98 12.54 8.44
C THR A 89 -10.75 12.03 7.69
N CYS A 90 -10.89 11.82 6.39
CA CYS A 90 -9.78 11.50 5.50
C CYS A 90 -10.07 11.96 4.08
N VAL A 91 -9.01 12.03 3.27
CA VAL A 91 -9.10 12.26 1.83
C VAL A 91 -8.53 11.06 1.08
N SER A 92 -9.31 10.48 0.17
CA SER A 92 -8.83 9.39 -0.69
C SER A 92 -9.84 9.05 -1.78
N GLY A 93 -9.40 8.87 -3.00
CA GLY A 93 -10.21 8.25 -4.07
C GLY A 93 -10.29 6.72 -3.99
N GLY A 94 -9.70 6.07 -2.96
CA GLY A 94 -9.46 4.65 -2.97
C GLY A 94 -9.60 3.93 -1.63
N ASN A 95 -8.75 2.95 -1.44
CA ASN A 95 -8.77 1.99 -0.33
C ASN A 95 -8.70 2.62 1.06
N HIS A 96 -8.08 3.81 1.20
CA HIS A 96 -7.95 4.46 2.50
C HIS A 96 -9.32 4.92 3.03
N ALA A 97 -10.15 5.55 2.20
CA ALA A 97 -11.50 5.97 2.61
C ALA A 97 -12.36 4.77 3.03
N VAL A 98 -12.29 3.66 2.26
CA VAL A 98 -13.00 2.41 2.60
C VAL A 98 -12.54 1.87 3.95
N ALA A 99 -11.23 1.85 4.21
CA ALA A 99 -10.66 1.34 5.46
C ALA A 99 -11.03 2.21 6.67
N ILE A 100 -10.99 3.56 6.52
CA ILE A 100 -11.41 4.49 7.58
C ILE A 100 -12.91 4.33 7.87
N ALA A 101 -13.75 4.27 6.84
CA ALA A 101 -15.19 4.05 7.00
C ALA A 101 -15.47 2.72 7.74
N TYR A 102 -14.79 1.64 7.35
CA TYR A 102 -14.93 0.34 7.99
C TYR A 102 -14.47 0.36 9.47
N ALA A 103 -13.28 0.87 9.74
CA ALA A 103 -12.74 0.92 11.09
C ALA A 103 -13.58 1.81 12.01
N ALA A 104 -14.02 2.97 11.52
CA ALA A 104 -14.89 3.88 12.26
C ALA A 104 -16.24 3.22 12.59
N MET A 105 -16.89 2.56 11.62
CA MET A 105 -18.14 1.80 11.85
C MET A 105 -17.95 0.73 12.93
N ARG A 106 -16.84 -0.03 12.87
CA ARG A 106 -16.55 -1.10 13.83
C ARG A 106 -16.29 -0.60 15.25
N LEU A 107 -15.76 0.61 15.38
CA LEU A 107 -15.42 1.26 16.65
C LEU A 107 -16.52 2.22 17.16
N GLY A 108 -17.61 2.37 16.43
CA GLY A 108 -18.69 3.30 16.79
C GLY A 108 -18.29 4.78 16.67
N ILE A 109 -17.33 5.10 15.81
CA ILE A 109 -16.83 6.46 15.58
C ILE A 109 -17.47 7.02 14.31
N SER A 110 -17.85 8.30 14.31
CA SER A 110 -18.36 8.97 13.11
C SER A 110 -17.24 9.20 12.10
N ALA A 111 -17.46 8.83 10.83
CA ALA A 111 -16.51 9.08 9.75
C ALA A 111 -17.12 9.97 8.67
N LYS A 112 -16.38 11.01 8.26
CA LYS A 112 -16.67 11.86 7.10
C LYS A 112 -15.50 11.75 6.12
N VAL A 113 -15.73 11.18 4.93
CA VAL A 113 -14.68 10.89 3.96
C VAL A 113 -14.80 11.80 2.73
N VAL A 114 -13.70 12.40 2.32
CA VAL A 114 -13.64 13.20 1.09
C VAL A 114 -13.16 12.31 -0.05
N LEU A 115 -14.03 12.11 -1.04
CA LEU A 115 -13.78 11.28 -2.22
C LEU A 115 -13.70 12.14 -3.49
N PHE A 116 -12.91 11.71 -4.45
CA PHE A 116 -12.96 12.30 -5.80
C PHE A 116 -14.21 11.82 -6.54
N ARG A 117 -14.83 12.67 -7.37
CA ARG A 117 -15.97 12.27 -8.20
C ARG A 117 -15.66 11.11 -9.15
N ALA A 118 -14.41 11.02 -9.61
CA ALA A 118 -13.92 9.93 -10.44
C ALA A 118 -13.56 8.65 -9.66
N ALA A 119 -13.83 8.59 -8.35
CA ALA A 119 -13.54 7.41 -7.54
C ALA A 119 -14.33 6.19 -8.04
N ASN A 120 -13.70 5.00 -7.99
CA ASN A 120 -14.32 3.77 -8.40
C ASN A 120 -15.66 3.53 -7.68
N PRO A 121 -16.76 3.22 -8.41
CA PRO A 121 -18.09 3.04 -7.83
C PRO A 121 -18.18 2.00 -6.71
N ALA A 122 -17.38 0.93 -6.76
CA ALA A 122 -17.35 -0.08 -5.71
C ALA A 122 -16.84 0.50 -4.38
N ARG A 123 -15.83 1.38 -4.41
CA ARG A 123 -15.29 2.04 -3.22
C ARG A 123 -16.27 3.03 -2.60
N VAL A 124 -16.99 3.78 -3.45
CA VAL A 124 -18.08 4.67 -3.01
C VAL A 124 -19.21 3.87 -2.33
N ALA A 125 -19.59 2.73 -2.92
CA ALA A 125 -20.61 1.84 -2.37
C ALA A 125 -20.19 1.27 -1.00
N LEU A 126 -18.92 0.85 -0.85
CA LEU A 126 -18.37 0.36 0.41
C LEU A 126 -18.36 1.45 1.49
N CYS A 127 -17.95 2.69 1.18
CA CYS A 127 -18.00 3.79 2.14
C CYS A 127 -19.43 4.03 2.65
N ARG A 128 -20.44 4.00 1.76
CA ARG A 128 -21.86 4.09 2.15
C ARG A 128 -22.32 2.90 3.01
N GLN A 129 -21.93 1.68 2.62
CA GLN A 129 -22.23 0.47 3.38
C GLN A 129 -21.66 0.53 4.80
N TYR A 130 -20.49 1.12 4.96
CA TYR A 130 -19.85 1.34 6.26
C TYR A 130 -20.28 2.63 6.96
N ARG A 131 -21.38 3.24 6.49
CA ARG A 131 -22.05 4.39 7.13
C ARG A 131 -21.20 5.66 7.22
N ALA A 132 -20.21 5.82 6.38
CA ALA A 132 -19.47 7.07 6.31
C ALA A 132 -20.29 8.15 5.58
N GLU A 133 -20.23 9.37 6.09
CA GLU A 133 -20.66 10.55 5.34
C GLU A 133 -19.67 10.82 4.22
N ILE A 134 -20.15 11.02 3.00
CA ILE A 134 -19.31 11.22 1.83
C ILE A 134 -19.44 12.67 1.35
N VAL A 135 -18.30 13.33 1.22
CA VAL A 135 -18.16 14.63 0.56
C VAL A 135 -17.38 14.41 -0.73
N PHE A 136 -17.89 14.93 -1.85
CA PHE A 136 -17.20 14.82 -3.14
C PHE A 136 -16.40 16.08 -3.46
N ALA A 137 -15.18 15.86 -3.98
CA ALA A 137 -14.29 16.88 -4.53
C ALA A 137 -14.08 16.66 -6.02
N GLU A 138 -13.86 17.72 -6.77
CA GLU A 138 -13.56 17.66 -8.22
C GLU A 138 -12.12 17.25 -8.47
N ASP A 139 -11.20 17.74 -7.64
CA ASP A 139 -9.78 17.43 -7.75
C ASP A 139 -9.07 17.28 -6.40
N ILE A 140 -7.78 17.01 -6.46
CA ILE A 140 -6.93 16.78 -5.27
C ILE A 140 -6.83 18.03 -4.40
N ALA A 141 -6.73 19.23 -5.02
CA ALA A 141 -6.56 20.48 -4.29
C ALA A 141 -7.81 20.80 -3.48
N GLU A 142 -8.99 20.73 -4.12
CA GLU A 142 -10.28 20.88 -3.43
C GLU A 142 -10.47 19.85 -2.32
N ALA A 143 -10.07 18.61 -2.56
CA ALA A 143 -10.21 17.56 -1.56
C ALA A 143 -9.41 17.86 -0.27
N PHE A 144 -8.19 18.36 -0.39
CA PHE A 144 -7.39 18.78 0.76
C PHE A 144 -7.93 20.05 1.43
N GLU A 145 -8.50 20.99 0.68
CA GLU A 145 -9.18 22.15 1.26
C GLU A 145 -10.41 21.74 2.07
N LEU A 146 -11.22 20.87 1.50
CA LEU A 146 -12.41 20.32 2.18
C LEU A 146 -12.03 19.61 3.48
N VAL A 147 -11.01 18.76 3.47
CA VAL A 147 -10.59 18.05 4.67
C VAL A 147 -10.07 19.00 5.75
N ARG A 148 -9.29 20.01 5.41
CA ARG A 148 -8.81 21.03 6.37
C ARG A 148 -10.00 21.83 6.97
N ARG A 149 -10.99 22.16 6.15
CA ARG A 149 -12.19 22.82 6.63
C ARG A 149 -12.96 21.94 7.60
N ILE A 150 -13.14 20.65 7.28
CA ILE A 150 -13.79 19.67 8.16
C ILE A 150 -13.05 19.55 9.51
N GLU A 151 -11.70 19.53 9.50
CA GLU A 151 -10.91 19.55 10.73
C GLU A 151 -11.15 20.82 11.55
N ALA A 152 -11.11 21.98 10.91
CA ALA A 152 -11.22 23.26 11.57
C ALA A 152 -12.64 23.53 12.13
N GLU A 153 -13.69 23.19 11.38
CA GLU A 153 -15.09 23.48 11.71
C GLU A 153 -15.72 22.41 12.59
N GLU A 154 -15.36 21.12 12.39
CA GLU A 154 -16.00 19.99 13.09
C GLU A 154 -15.06 19.34 14.15
N GLY A 155 -13.79 19.72 14.19
CA GLY A 155 -12.81 19.16 15.12
C GLY A 155 -12.46 17.70 14.85
N ARG A 156 -12.78 17.16 13.67
CA ARG A 156 -12.54 15.76 13.32
C ARG A 156 -11.06 15.48 13.19
N TYR A 157 -10.63 14.33 13.68
CA TYR A 157 -9.24 13.89 13.53
C TYR A 157 -8.96 13.46 12.08
N PHE A 158 -7.99 14.11 11.44
CA PHE A 158 -7.56 13.74 10.10
C PHE A 158 -6.63 12.53 10.12
N VAL A 159 -7.01 11.48 9.39
CA VAL A 159 -6.17 10.29 9.22
C VAL A 159 -5.48 10.35 7.85
N HIS A 160 -4.16 10.53 7.89
CA HIS A 160 -3.35 10.64 6.67
C HIS A 160 -3.29 9.30 5.90
N PRO A 161 -3.44 9.29 4.56
CA PRO A 161 -3.54 8.05 3.77
C PRO A 161 -2.26 7.22 3.69
N PHE A 162 -1.07 7.80 3.92
CA PHE A 162 0.20 7.09 3.76
C PHE A 162 1.35 7.63 4.63
N ASN A 163 1.13 8.64 5.47
CA ASN A 163 2.18 9.25 6.28
C ASN A 163 1.89 9.19 7.77
N GLY A 164 2.94 9.40 8.57
CA GLY A 164 2.92 9.44 10.03
C GLY A 164 3.12 8.07 10.68
N TYR A 165 3.65 8.12 11.91
CA TYR A 165 4.03 6.95 12.70
C TYR A 165 2.93 5.88 12.75
N ARG A 166 1.70 6.25 13.12
CA ARG A 166 0.60 5.30 13.30
C ARG A 166 0.20 4.60 11.99
N THR A 167 0.19 5.33 10.87
CA THR A 167 -0.17 4.77 9.55
C THR A 167 0.89 3.77 9.10
N VAL A 168 2.16 4.11 9.26
CA VAL A 168 3.29 3.24 8.92
C VAL A 168 3.39 2.06 9.88
N LEU A 169 3.21 2.26 11.20
CA LEU A 169 3.19 1.18 12.19
C LEU A 169 2.10 0.14 11.85
N GLY A 170 0.90 0.60 11.45
CA GLY A 170 -0.15 -0.29 10.98
C GLY A 170 0.27 -1.13 9.78
N SER A 171 0.90 -0.52 8.77
CA SER A 171 1.45 -1.24 7.61
C SER A 171 2.61 -2.17 8.00
N ALA A 172 3.41 -1.80 9.00
CA ALA A 172 4.50 -2.64 9.49
C ALA A 172 3.99 -3.95 10.13
N THR A 173 2.78 -3.96 10.72
CA THR A 173 2.16 -5.20 11.23
C THR A 173 1.92 -6.24 10.14
N LEU A 174 1.70 -5.83 8.89
CA LEU A 174 1.63 -6.72 7.74
C LEU A 174 3.00 -7.37 7.47
N GLY A 175 4.05 -6.56 7.42
CA GLY A 175 5.41 -7.06 7.22
C GLY A 175 5.85 -8.03 8.32
N TYR A 176 5.55 -7.72 9.58
CA TYR A 176 5.80 -8.58 10.74
C TYR A 176 5.05 -9.92 10.64
N GLU A 177 3.76 -9.86 10.34
CA GLU A 177 2.93 -11.06 10.14
C GLU A 177 3.50 -11.94 9.02
N TRP A 178 3.88 -11.34 7.89
CA TRP A 178 4.44 -12.03 6.75
C TRP A 178 5.80 -12.65 7.06
N ALA A 179 6.73 -11.91 7.67
CA ALA A 179 8.02 -12.41 8.10
C ALA A 179 7.90 -13.58 9.08
N THR A 180 6.88 -13.57 9.96
CA THR A 180 6.60 -14.67 10.90
C THR A 180 6.04 -15.90 10.18
N GLN A 181 5.24 -15.71 9.14
CA GLN A 181 4.67 -16.80 8.34
C GLN A 181 5.68 -17.44 7.39
N THR A 182 6.65 -16.65 6.88
CA THR A 182 7.63 -17.07 5.89
C THR A 182 9.00 -16.44 6.21
N PRO A 183 9.72 -16.96 7.22
CA PRO A 183 10.96 -16.35 7.72
C PRO A 183 12.16 -16.52 6.77
N ASP A 184 12.05 -17.37 5.77
CA ASP A 184 13.09 -17.72 4.80
C ASP A 184 12.95 -17.00 3.46
N LEU A 185 12.19 -15.92 3.39
CA LEU A 185 12.14 -15.06 2.21
C LEU A 185 13.50 -14.41 1.95
N GLU A 186 13.97 -14.52 0.71
CA GLU A 186 15.21 -13.89 0.24
C GLU A 186 14.95 -12.48 -0.33
N ALA A 187 13.73 -12.28 -0.85
CA ALA A 187 13.30 -11.00 -1.41
C ALA A 187 11.80 -10.78 -1.20
N VAL A 188 11.38 -9.52 -1.12
CA VAL A 188 9.97 -9.12 -1.16
C VAL A 188 9.75 -7.98 -2.14
N VAL A 189 8.62 -7.99 -2.85
CA VAL A 189 8.23 -6.95 -3.81
C VAL A 189 6.96 -6.27 -3.32
N VAL A 190 7.01 -4.94 -3.15
CA VAL A 190 5.97 -4.14 -2.51
C VAL A 190 5.56 -2.96 -3.40
N PRO A 191 4.26 -2.77 -3.69
CA PRO A 191 3.77 -1.60 -4.43
C PRO A 191 3.96 -0.30 -3.66
N ILE A 192 4.30 0.78 -4.38
CA ILE A 192 4.50 2.11 -3.81
C ILE A 192 3.59 3.12 -4.50
N GLY A 193 2.82 3.87 -3.69
CA GLY A 193 2.24 5.15 -4.04
C GLY A 193 2.89 6.24 -3.19
N GLY A 194 2.21 6.78 -2.19
CA GLY A 194 2.80 7.76 -1.25
C GLY A 194 3.84 7.21 -0.26
N GLY A 195 4.10 5.90 -0.28
CA GLY A 195 5.18 5.27 0.49
C GLY A 195 4.76 4.51 1.75
N GLY A 196 3.64 4.82 2.38
CA GLY A 196 3.30 4.30 3.72
C GLY A 196 3.20 2.77 3.83
N LEU A 197 2.75 2.07 2.77
CA LEU A 197 2.77 0.60 2.72
C LEU A 197 4.20 0.07 2.71
N ALA A 198 4.99 0.57 1.76
CA ALA A 198 6.36 0.10 1.55
C ALA A 198 7.26 0.46 2.73
N ALA A 199 7.12 1.65 3.30
CA ALA A 199 7.81 2.07 4.52
C ALA A 199 7.58 1.09 5.67
N GLY A 200 6.31 0.76 5.96
CA GLY A 200 5.97 -0.17 7.04
C GLY A 200 6.45 -1.60 6.78
N VAL A 201 6.13 -2.15 5.60
CA VAL A 201 6.52 -3.53 5.25
C VAL A 201 8.03 -3.69 5.22
N ALA A 202 8.76 -2.76 4.57
CA ALA A 202 10.21 -2.80 4.47
C ALA A 202 10.88 -2.72 5.85
N THR A 203 10.42 -1.80 6.70
CA THR A 203 10.91 -1.67 8.08
C THR A 203 10.74 -2.99 8.84
N ALA A 204 9.54 -3.56 8.85
CA ALA A 204 9.28 -4.80 9.58
C ALA A 204 10.06 -6.00 9.02
N MET A 205 10.14 -6.13 7.69
CA MET A 205 10.88 -7.19 7.04
C MET A 205 12.38 -7.12 7.39
N ARG A 206 12.99 -5.94 7.32
CA ARG A 206 14.41 -5.73 7.64
C ARG A 206 14.74 -5.94 9.10
N LEU A 207 13.84 -5.52 10.01
CA LEU A 207 14.01 -5.76 11.45
C LEU A 207 13.90 -7.27 11.80
N ALA A 208 13.00 -8.00 11.12
CA ALA A 208 12.81 -9.44 11.33
C ALA A 208 13.89 -10.29 10.62
N ASN A 209 14.30 -9.91 9.43
CA ASN A 209 15.33 -10.59 8.63
C ASN A 209 16.24 -9.54 7.94
N PRO A 210 17.39 -9.19 8.53
CA PRO A 210 18.31 -8.19 7.94
C PRO A 210 18.87 -8.57 6.56
N ARG A 211 18.74 -9.82 6.12
CA ARG A 211 19.24 -10.30 4.83
C ARG A 211 18.20 -10.27 3.71
N VAL A 212 16.92 -10.05 4.02
CA VAL A 212 15.89 -9.98 2.99
C VAL A 212 16.10 -8.76 2.11
N HIS A 213 16.01 -8.92 0.80
CA HIS A 213 16.02 -7.80 -0.14
C HIS A 213 14.60 -7.25 -0.31
N VAL A 214 14.46 -5.93 -0.30
CA VAL A 214 13.16 -5.26 -0.47
C VAL A 214 13.17 -4.45 -1.76
N TYR A 215 12.23 -4.77 -2.64
CA TYR A 215 12.03 -4.10 -3.93
C TYR A 215 10.72 -3.32 -3.90
N GLY A 216 10.81 -2.03 -4.20
CA GLY A 216 9.64 -1.18 -4.37
C GLY A 216 9.25 -1.07 -5.84
N VAL A 217 7.96 -1.05 -6.13
CA VAL A 217 7.46 -0.91 -7.50
C VAL A 217 6.44 0.21 -7.61
N GLU A 218 6.63 1.10 -8.59
CA GLU A 218 5.77 2.22 -8.91
C GLU A 218 5.25 2.09 -10.36
N PRO A 219 4.08 2.68 -10.69
CA PRO A 219 3.67 2.87 -12.08
C PRO A 219 4.58 3.90 -12.78
N GLU A 220 4.92 3.69 -14.05
CA GLU A 220 5.74 4.64 -14.84
C GLU A 220 5.18 6.07 -14.85
N GLY A 221 3.85 6.20 -14.81
CA GLY A 221 3.18 7.52 -14.79
C GLY A 221 3.01 8.14 -13.40
N ALA A 222 3.51 7.49 -12.32
CA ALA A 222 3.37 7.95 -10.93
C ALA A 222 4.55 7.47 -10.05
N ASP A 223 5.78 7.72 -10.48
CA ASP A 223 7.05 7.28 -9.89
C ASP A 223 7.65 8.29 -8.90
N VAL A 224 6.82 8.81 -8.00
CA VAL A 224 7.21 9.89 -7.08
C VAL A 224 8.32 9.49 -6.10
N MET A 225 8.34 8.26 -5.63
CA MET A 225 9.38 7.76 -4.72
C MET A 225 10.72 7.62 -5.44
N GLY A 226 10.73 7.08 -6.67
CA GLY A 226 11.93 6.99 -7.49
C GLY A 226 12.55 8.35 -7.79
N LYS A 227 11.72 9.33 -8.13
CA LYS A 227 12.16 10.73 -8.31
C LYS A 227 12.68 11.35 -7.03
N SER A 228 12.04 11.06 -5.90
CA SER A 228 12.50 11.53 -4.59
C SER A 228 13.84 10.91 -4.19
N PHE A 229 14.05 9.62 -4.47
CA PHE A 229 15.35 8.97 -4.25
C PHE A 229 16.45 9.59 -5.12
N ALA A 230 16.17 9.85 -6.40
CA ALA A 230 17.12 10.51 -7.30
C ALA A 230 17.46 11.94 -6.87
N ALA A 231 16.49 12.68 -6.33
CA ALA A 231 16.68 14.03 -5.84
C ALA A 231 17.31 14.11 -4.43
N ASN A 232 17.33 13.01 -3.67
CA ASN A 232 17.70 12.94 -2.25
C ASN A 232 16.82 13.81 -1.32
N HIS A 233 15.60 14.08 -1.70
CA HIS A 233 14.55 14.73 -0.90
C HIS A 233 13.19 14.46 -1.50
N THR A 234 12.12 14.69 -0.74
CA THR A 234 10.75 14.54 -1.23
C THR A 234 10.45 15.50 -2.37
N VAL A 235 9.87 15.01 -3.45
CA VAL A 235 9.46 15.83 -4.60
C VAL A 235 7.95 15.77 -4.80
N LYS A 236 7.42 16.75 -5.54
CA LYS A 236 6.04 16.77 -5.99
C LYS A 236 5.97 16.47 -7.47
N MET A 237 5.07 15.58 -7.85
CA MET A 237 4.78 15.33 -9.25
C MET A 237 3.77 16.33 -9.80
N GLY A 238 3.91 16.64 -11.08
CA GLY A 238 2.90 17.36 -11.83
C GLY A 238 1.73 16.46 -12.24
N LYS A 239 1.46 16.37 -13.54
CA LYS A 239 0.39 15.50 -14.06
C LYS A 239 0.81 14.03 -13.99
N MET A 240 0.00 13.24 -13.31
CA MET A 240 0.12 11.78 -13.25
C MET A 240 -0.84 11.12 -14.24
N HIS A 241 -0.51 9.91 -14.68
CA HIS A 241 -1.37 9.09 -15.52
C HIS A 241 -1.14 7.60 -15.25
N GLY A 242 -2.09 6.76 -15.61
CA GLY A 242 -2.01 5.31 -15.48
C GLY A 242 -3.31 4.70 -14.95
N ILE A 243 -3.36 3.38 -14.90
CA ILE A 243 -4.53 2.61 -14.43
C ILE A 243 -4.50 2.29 -12.94
N ALA A 244 -3.35 2.36 -12.30
CA ALA A 244 -3.17 2.03 -10.89
C ALA A 244 -3.50 3.24 -9.99
N ASP A 245 -4.75 3.68 -9.98
CA ASP A 245 -5.23 4.87 -9.29
C ASP A 245 -4.86 4.93 -7.81
N SER A 246 -4.84 3.79 -7.13
CA SER A 246 -4.46 3.69 -5.70
C SER A 246 -2.97 3.90 -5.44
N LEU A 247 -2.13 3.91 -6.48
CA LEU A 247 -0.70 4.24 -6.40
C LEU A 247 -0.38 5.66 -6.90
N MET A 248 -1.37 6.37 -7.45
CA MET A 248 -1.16 7.75 -7.92
C MET A 248 -1.10 8.72 -6.74
N SER A 249 0.07 8.92 -6.18
CA SER A 249 0.33 9.94 -5.17
C SER A 249 1.09 11.12 -5.79
N PRO A 250 0.61 12.37 -5.61
CA PRO A 250 1.29 13.54 -6.17
C PRO A 250 2.60 13.87 -5.43
N HIS A 251 2.80 13.32 -4.26
CA HIS A 251 4.01 13.50 -3.44
C HIS A 251 4.16 12.32 -2.47
N THR A 252 5.34 12.18 -1.91
CA THR A 252 5.60 11.44 -0.68
C THR A 252 5.88 12.43 0.45
N GLU A 253 5.76 11.98 1.69
CA GLU A 253 6.05 12.77 2.88
C GLU A 253 7.34 12.29 3.54
N GLU A 254 8.00 13.16 4.28
CA GLU A 254 9.34 12.94 4.83
C GLU A 254 9.46 11.63 5.61
N TYR A 255 8.47 11.35 6.48
CA TYR A 255 8.49 10.15 7.31
C TYR A 255 8.48 8.85 6.48
N SER A 256 7.56 8.77 5.51
CA SER A 256 7.46 7.60 4.62
C SER A 256 8.64 7.49 3.66
N TYR A 257 9.13 8.63 3.14
CA TYR A 257 10.31 8.70 2.27
C TYR A 257 11.56 8.19 2.97
N GLU A 258 11.87 8.71 4.16
CA GLU A 258 13.08 8.33 4.90
C GLU A 258 13.09 6.84 5.28
N LEU A 259 11.96 6.26 5.68
CA LEU A 259 11.86 4.83 5.96
C LEU A 259 12.02 3.98 4.70
N CYS A 260 11.42 4.39 3.58
CA CYS A 260 11.65 3.74 2.30
C CYS A 260 13.12 3.79 1.90
N ARG A 261 13.76 4.94 2.03
CA ARG A 261 15.17 5.12 1.69
C ARG A 261 16.12 4.27 2.53
N ARG A 262 15.78 4.03 3.80
CA ARG A 262 16.57 3.19 4.72
C ARG A 262 16.45 1.70 4.45
N HIS A 263 15.30 1.25 3.97
CA HIS A 263 14.93 -0.16 3.97
C HIS A 263 14.65 -0.78 2.60
N ILE A 264 14.52 0.02 1.54
CA ILE A 264 14.32 -0.46 0.17
C ILE A 264 15.66 -0.49 -0.56
N ASP A 265 16.00 -1.64 -1.16
CA ASP A 265 17.25 -1.80 -1.89
C ASP A 265 17.19 -1.23 -3.31
N GLN A 266 16.04 -1.38 -3.95
CA GLN A 266 15.85 -0.95 -5.34
C GLN A 266 14.40 -0.59 -5.61
N LEU A 267 14.22 0.46 -6.42
CA LEU A 267 12.94 0.85 -7.00
C LEU A 267 12.91 0.48 -8.48
N VAL A 268 11.78 -0.04 -8.93
CA VAL A 268 11.51 -0.30 -10.35
C VAL A 268 10.15 0.28 -10.74
N THR A 269 9.96 0.53 -12.04
CA THR A 269 8.68 0.96 -12.59
C THR A 269 8.08 -0.11 -13.48
N VAL A 270 6.75 -0.08 -13.60
CA VAL A 270 5.97 -0.94 -14.49
C VAL A 270 4.98 -0.13 -15.30
N SER A 271 4.78 -0.53 -16.56
CA SER A 271 3.81 0.10 -17.45
C SER A 271 2.38 -0.37 -17.18
N ASP A 272 1.40 0.38 -17.70
CA ASP A 272 -0.01 -0.01 -17.66
C ASP A 272 -0.28 -1.38 -18.32
N ASP A 273 0.45 -1.72 -19.37
CA ASP A 273 0.27 -3.00 -20.05
C ASP A 273 0.87 -4.15 -19.25
N GLN A 274 2.00 -3.94 -18.55
CA GLN A 274 2.54 -4.91 -17.60
C GLN A 274 1.59 -5.12 -16.41
N LEU A 275 0.93 -4.07 -15.93
CA LEU A 275 -0.10 -4.18 -14.90
C LEU A 275 -1.28 -5.04 -15.37
N ARG A 276 -1.80 -4.79 -16.59
CA ARG A 276 -2.90 -5.57 -17.17
C ARG A 276 -2.52 -7.03 -17.38
N ALA A 277 -1.32 -7.30 -17.90
CA ALA A 277 -0.81 -8.66 -18.06
C ALA A 277 -0.72 -9.38 -16.71
N ALA A 278 -0.21 -8.72 -15.67
CA ALA A 278 -0.16 -9.29 -14.33
C ALA A 278 -1.56 -9.54 -13.74
N MET A 279 -2.54 -8.64 -13.96
CA MET A 279 -3.94 -8.87 -13.58
C MET A 279 -4.52 -10.12 -14.23
N LEU A 280 -4.27 -10.31 -15.55
CA LEU A 280 -4.72 -11.49 -16.29
C LEU A 280 -4.10 -12.77 -15.72
N ILE A 281 -2.79 -12.79 -15.50
CA ILE A 281 -2.06 -13.93 -14.94
C ILE A 281 -2.58 -14.29 -13.53
N LEU A 282 -2.78 -13.29 -12.65
CA LEU A 282 -3.35 -13.50 -11.32
C LEU A 282 -4.77 -14.07 -11.39
N PHE A 283 -5.58 -13.62 -12.33
CA PHE A 283 -6.91 -14.17 -12.56
C PHE A 283 -6.86 -15.60 -13.09
N GLU A 284 -6.03 -15.91 -14.10
CA GLU A 284 -5.96 -17.23 -14.71
C GLU A 284 -5.32 -18.28 -13.81
N GLN A 285 -4.26 -17.92 -13.07
CA GLN A 285 -3.50 -18.89 -12.27
C GLN A 285 -3.93 -18.98 -10.81
N LEU A 286 -4.42 -17.88 -10.23
CA LEU A 286 -4.85 -17.84 -8.81
C LEU A 286 -6.36 -17.60 -8.65
N LYS A 287 -7.10 -17.33 -9.72
CA LYS A 287 -8.54 -17.02 -9.72
C LYS A 287 -8.87 -15.74 -8.91
N LEU A 288 -7.99 -14.76 -8.95
CA LEU A 288 -8.12 -13.53 -8.17
C LEU A 288 -8.52 -12.36 -9.07
N ALA A 289 -9.60 -11.68 -8.72
CA ALA A 289 -9.93 -10.37 -9.25
C ALA A 289 -9.23 -9.30 -8.41
N VAL A 290 -8.17 -8.70 -8.93
CA VAL A 290 -7.36 -7.69 -8.24
C VAL A 290 -7.53 -6.30 -8.87
N GLU A 291 -7.37 -5.24 -8.08
CA GLU A 291 -7.22 -3.89 -8.63
C GLU A 291 -5.85 -3.71 -9.30
N PRO A 292 -5.69 -2.79 -10.27
CA PRO A 292 -4.41 -2.60 -10.98
C PRO A 292 -3.21 -2.36 -10.06
N ALA A 293 -3.41 -1.61 -8.97
CA ALA A 293 -2.39 -1.35 -7.95
C ALA A 293 -1.85 -2.62 -7.28
N CYS A 294 -2.71 -3.61 -7.09
CA CYS A 294 -2.36 -4.92 -6.52
C CYS A 294 -1.48 -5.75 -7.46
N ALA A 295 -1.66 -5.60 -8.77
CA ALA A 295 -0.89 -6.33 -9.76
C ALA A 295 0.56 -5.85 -9.90
N ALA A 296 0.91 -4.67 -9.35
CA ALA A 296 2.20 -4.05 -9.55
C ALA A 296 3.39 -4.91 -9.08
N ALA A 297 3.29 -5.54 -7.89
CA ALA A 297 4.33 -6.43 -7.40
C ALA A 297 4.53 -7.66 -8.30
N THR A 298 3.44 -8.23 -8.82
CA THR A 298 3.49 -9.34 -9.78
C THR A 298 4.07 -8.88 -11.12
N ALA A 299 3.67 -7.71 -11.62
CA ALA A 299 4.22 -7.13 -12.84
C ALA A 299 5.73 -6.90 -12.75
N ALA A 300 6.20 -6.39 -11.60
CA ALA A 300 7.63 -6.19 -11.38
C ALA A 300 8.42 -7.50 -11.34
N LEU A 301 7.90 -8.54 -10.67
CA LEU A 301 8.50 -9.87 -10.65
C LEU A 301 8.60 -10.48 -12.06
N LEU A 302 7.56 -10.35 -12.87
CA LEU A 302 7.51 -10.93 -14.23
C LEU A 302 8.23 -10.09 -15.28
N GLY A 303 8.51 -8.83 -14.98
CA GLY A 303 9.15 -7.85 -15.86
C GLY A 303 10.55 -7.45 -15.37
N PRO A 304 10.72 -6.23 -14.85
CA PRO A 304 12.04 -5.65 -14.58
C PRO A 304 12.88 -6.40 -13.54
N LEU A 305 12.27 -7.19 -12.65
CA LEU A 305 12.98 -7.97 -11.62
C LEU A 305 13.14 -9.45 -11.97
N ARG A 306 12.64 -9.92 -13.11
CA ARG A 306 12.57 -11.33 -13.48
C ARG A 306 13.91 -12.04 -13.37
N GLU A 307 14.93 -11.53 -14.06
CA GLU A 307 16.25 -12.14 -14.08
C GLU A 307 16.95 -12.09 -12.71
N GLN A 308 16.82 -10.96 -12.01
CA GLN A 308 17.45 -10.73 -10.71
C GLN A 308 16.87 -11.62 -9.61
N LEU A 309 15.58 -12.00 -9.72
CA LEU A 309 14.86 -12.79 -8.72
C LEU A 309 14.73 -14.27 -9.11
N GLN A 310 15.25 -14.68 -10.28
CA GLN A 310 15.22 -16.07 -10.70
C GLN A 310 15.93 -16.97 -9.70
N GLY A 311 15.33 -18.12 -9.39
CA GLY A 311 15.88 -19.11 -8.48
C GLY A 311 15.75 -18.78 -6.99
N LYS A 312 15.16 -17.64 -6.63
CA LYS A 312 15.00 -17.20 -5.24
C LYS A 312 13.61 -17.51 -4.69
N ARG A 313 13.51 -17.45 -3.36
CA ARG A 313 12.24 -17.44 -2.65
C ARG A 313 11.75 -16.00 -2.48
N VAL A 314 10.75 -15.61 -3.28
CA VAL A 314 10.33 -14.23 -3.44
C VAL A 314 8.93 -14.02 -2.91
N GLY A 315 8.78 -13.08 -1.98
CA GLY A 315 7.50 -12.60 -1.51
C GLY A 315 6.87 -11.59 -2.48
N VAL A 316 5.61 -11.79 -2.84
CA VAL A 316 4.81 -10.88 -3.68
C VAL A 316 3.58 -10.45 -2.91
N LEU A 317 3.45 -9.15 -2.66
CA LEU A 317 2.32 -8.61 -1.92
C LEU A 317 1.11 -8.37 -2.83
N LEU A 318 0.00 -9.05 -2.55
CA LEU A 318 -1.30 -8.82 -3.14
C LEU A 318 -2.11 -7.89 -2.23
N CYS A 319 -2.02 -6.56 -2.46
CA CYS A 319 -2.37 -5.54 -1.50
C CYS A 319 -3.84 -5.12 -1.45
N GLY A 320 -4.64 -5.37 -2.53
CA GLY A 320 -6.04 -4.93 -2.57
C GLY A 320 -6.85 -5.44 -3.76
N THR A 321 -8.18 -5.44 -3.61
CA THR A 321 -9.14 -5.92 -4.60
C THR A 321 -10.32 -4.97 -4.84
N ASN A 322 -10.29 -3.74 -4.34
CA ASN A 322 -11.41 -2.80 -4.43
C ASN A 322 -11.56 -2.21 -5.83
N THR A 323 -11.96 -3.05 -6.78
CA THR A 323 -12.34 -2.69 -8.15
C THR A 323 -13.77 -3.16 -8.44
N ASP A 324 -14.41 -2.60 -9.46
CA ASP A 324 -15.73 -3.06 -9.91
C ASP A 324 -15.60 -4.06 -11.06
N PRO A 325 -16.63 -4.91 -11.28
CA PRO A 325 -16.58 -5.94 -12.30
C PRO A 325 -16.37 -5.41 -13.74
N VAL A 326 -16.90 -4.23 -14.06
CA VAL A 326 -16.82 -3.63 -15.41
C VAL A 326 -15.39 -3.17 -15.67
N SER A 327 -14.80 -2.42 -14.75
CA SER A 327 -13.41 -1.97 -14.84
C SER A 327 -12.44 -3.15 -14.90
N PHE A 328 -12.65 -4.16 -14.04
CA PHE A 328 -11.83 -5.37 -14.06
C PHE A 328 -11.89 -6.09 -15.41
N ALA A 329 -13.11 -6.35 -15.93
CA ALA A 329 -13.31 -7.03 -17.22
C ALA A 329 -12.64 -6.26 -18.38
N ALA A 330 -12.76 -4.94 -18.40
CA ALA A 330 -12.12 -4.10 -19.41
C ALA A 330 -10.59 -4.20 -19.40
N HIS A 331 -9.97 -4.26 -18.22
CA HIS A 331 -8.51 -4.47 -18.13
C HIS A 331 -8.09 -5.85 -18.61
N ILE A 332 -8.84 -6.91 -18.27
CA ILE A 332 -8.55 -8.29 -18.69
C ILE A 332 -8.69 -8.43 -20.21
N GLU A 333 -9.75 -7.88 -20.78
CA GLU A 333 -9.96 -7.91 -22.23
C GLU A 333 -8.81 -7.23 -22.98
N ARG A 334 -8.38 -6.06 -22.51
CA ARG A 334 -7.26 -5.33 -23.09
C ARG A 334 -5.94 -6.08 -22.98
N ALA A 335 -5.69 -6.78 -21.87
CA ALA A 335 -4.52 -7.65 -21.72
C ALA A 335 -4.49 -8.75 -22.76
N ARG A 336 -5.61 -9.44 -22.98
CA ARG A 336 -5.73 -10.52 -23.98
C ARG A 336 -5.51 -10.03 -25.42
N GLN A 337 -6.00 -8.84 -25.75
CA GLN A 337 -5.79 -8.24 -27.06
C GLN A 337 -4.30 -7.95 -27.33
N SER A 338 -3.57 -7.49 -26.32
CA SER A 338 -2.13 -7.25 -26.44
C SER A 338 -1.35 -8.57 -26.64
N GLU A 339 -1.66 -9.65 -25.90
CA GLU A 339 -1.01 -10.96 -26.09
C GLU A 339 -1.22 -11.53 -27.49
N SER A 340 -2.42 -11.37 -28.07
CA SER A 340 -2.73 -11.87 -29.40
C SER A 340 -1.97 -11.14 -30.52
N GLN A 341 -1.58 -9.89 -30.33
CA GLN A 341 -0.78 -9.11 -31.28
C GLN A 341 0.71 -9.51 -31.29
N PHE A 342 1.23 -10.06 -30.19
CA PHE A 342 2.62 -10.52 -30.09
C PHE A 342 2.79 -12.02 -30.43
N SER A 343 1.68 -12.75 -30.61
CA SER A 343 1.67 -14.18 -30.95
C SER A 343 1.50 -14.44 -32.46
N GLN A 344 1.39 -13.42 -33.30
CA GLN A 344 1.37 -13.44 -34.76
C GLN A 344 2.72 -12.95 -35.31
#